data_25afea0e5840a1c66e55fd4c61274986
#
_entry.id   25afea0e5840a1c66e55fd4c61274986
#
_cell.length_a   1.000
_cell.length_b   1.000
_cell.length_c   1.000
_cell.angle_alpha   90.00
_cell.angle_beta   90.00
_cell.angle_gamma   90.00
#
_symmetry.space_group_name_H-M   'P 1'
#
loop_
_entity.id
_entity.type
_entity.pdbx_description
1 polymer ?
#
loop_
_entity_poly.entity_id
_entity_poly.type
_entity_poly.pdbx_seq_one_letter_code
_entity_poly.pdbx_strand_id
1 'polypeptide(L)'
;MKKGALKGIVCLVVIVVIWMAVSFRSKPLSEEGEISLENFVVCRVQTMEIKNDTGYGRAAELRDAAQVQKALDALGEIEVRKMMPWEKFFSDRQEQEPYYTMMIWYDSETEGRYESLACWEGGHIDFRDTAYMVTGKEKTKATDLLEGLLQEYETAE
;
A
#
# COMPACT_ATOMS: atom_id res chain seq x y z
N MET A 1 6.67 -42.89 -19.01
CA MET A 1 5.94 -41.67 -19.46
C MET A 1 6.17 -41.47 -20.95
N LYS A 2 5.12 -41.25 -21.76
CA LYS A 2 5.27 -40.99 -23.20
C LYS A 2 5.96 -39.64 -23.42
N LYS A 3 6.94 -39.58 -24.33
CA LYS A 3 7.74 -38.35 -24.63
C LYS A 3 6.89 -37.10 -24.88
N GLY A 4 5.64 -37.23 -25.34
CA GLY A 4 4.71 -36.15 -25.53
C GLY A 4 4.18 -35.52 -24.21
N ALA A 5 3.92 -36.34 -23.20
CA ALA A 5 3.44 -35.85 -21.90
C ALA A 5 4.51 -35.02 -21.19
N LEU A 6 5.78 -35.40 -21.30
CA LEU A 6 6.89 -34.64 -20.72
C LEU A 6 7.04 -33.28 -21.38
N LYS A 7 6.92 -33.17 -22.70
CA LYS A 7 6.97 -31.87 -23.41
C LYS A 7 5.81 -30.96 -23.00
N GLY A 8 4.59 -31.50 -22.83
CA GLY A 8 3.45 -30.73 -22.37
C GLY A 8 3.65 -30.16 -20.96
N ILE A 9 4.20 -30.97 -20.03
CA ILE A 9 4.51 -30.52 -18.66
C ILE A 9 5.55 -29.40 -18.68
N VAL A 10 6.63 -29.54 -19.45
CA VAL A 10 7.67 -28.53 -19.58
C VAL A 10 7.11 -27.20 -20.11
N CYS A 11 6.28 -27.23 -21.17
CA CYS A 11 5.64 -26.04 -21.70
C CYS A 11 4.76 -25.36 -20.65
N LEU A 12 3.98 -26.10 -19.88
CA LEU A 12 3.10 -25.59 -18.85
C LEU A 12 3.92 -24.91 -17.71
N VAL A 13 4.99 -25.55 -17.27
CA VAL A 13 5.90 -24.97 -16.26
C VAL A 13 6.51 -23.66 -16.75
N VAL A 14 6.98 -23.61 -18.01
CA VAL A 14 7.53 -22.39 -18.59
C VAL A 14 6.49 -21.25 -18.64
N ILE A 15 5.26 -21.56 -19.05
CA ILE A 15 4.17 -20.57 -19.07
C ILE A 15 3.89 -20.03 -17.66
N VAL A 16 3.82 -20.90 -16.66
CA VAL A 16 3.58 -20.50 -15.26
C VAL A 16 4.72 -19.63 -14.75
N VAL A 17 5.97 -19.99 -15.05
CA VAL A 17 7.14 -19.19 -14.64
C VAL A 17 7.11 -17.80 -15.29
N ILE A 18 6.82 -17.72 -16.59
CA ILE A 18 6.72 -16.43 -17.30
C ILE A 18 5.56 -15.60 -16.70
N TRP A 19 4.41 -16.22 -16.49
CA TRP A 19 3.26 -15.55 -15.89
C TRP A 19 3.59 -15.00 -14.50
N MET A 20 4.26 -15.78 -13.64
CA MET A 20 4.71 -15.32 -12.33
C MET A 20 5.70 -14.15 -12.46
N ALA A 21 6.69 -14.26 -13.33
CA ALA A 21 7.69 -13.21 -13.52
C ALA A 21 7.06 -11.88 -13.97
N VAL A 22 6.02 -11.93 -14.82
CA VAL A 22 5.30 -10.73 -15.26
C VAL A 22 4.37 -10.19 -14.17
N SER A 23 3.63 -11.08 -13.48
CA SER A 23 2.60 -10.68 -12.50
C SER A 23 3.19 -10.10 -11.21
N PHE A 24 4.39 -10.54 -10.83
CA PHE A 24 5.06 -10.12 -9.59
C PHE A 24 6.32 -9.27 -9.83
N ARG A 25 6.43 -8.66 -11.03
CA ARG A 25 7.53 -7.72 -11.29
C ARG A 25 7.40 -6.48 -10.41
N SER A 26 8.55 -5.90 -10.07
CA SER A 26 8.60 -4.60 -9.42
C SER A 26 8.19 -3.50 -10.37
N LYS A 27 7.42 -2.52 -9.88
CA LYS A 27 7.00 -1.33 -10.60
C LYS A 27 6.61 -0.22 -9.60
N PRO A 28 6.60 1.06 -10.02
CA PRO A 28 6.11 2.15 -9.20
C PRO A 28 4.68 1.92 -8.73
N LEU A 29 4.36 2.31 -7.49
CA LEU A 29 3.00 2.17 -6.93
C LEU A 29 1.96 2.93 -7.77
N SER A 30 2.33 4.04 -8.40
CA SER A 30 1.48 4.81 -9.31
C SER A 30 0.98 4.00 -10.52
N GLU A 31 1.70 2.97 -10.95
CA GLU A 31 1.22 2.07 -12.01
C GLU A 31 0.10 1.11 -11.56
N GLU A 32 -0.15 0.97 -10.25
CA GLU A 32 -1.25 0.14 -9.72
C GLU A 32 -2.59 0.88 -9.69
N GLY A 33 -2.58 2.19 -9.81
CA GLY A 33 -3.76 3.03 -9.94
C GLY A 33 -3.52 4.44 -9.46
N GLU A 34 -4.05 5.39 -10.19
CA GLU A 34 -4.02 6.80 -9.85
C GLU A 34 -5.14 7.11 -8.85
N ILE A 35 -4.83 7.88 -7.81
CA ILE A 35 -5.80 8.45 -6.88
C ILE A 35 -6.17 9.83 -7.40
N SER A 36 -7.41 10.00 -7.86
CA SER A 36 -7.91 11.29 -8.28
C SER A 36 -8.34 12.11 -7.06
N LEU A 37 -7.96 13.38 -7.02
CA LEU A 37 -8.40 14.33 -6.00
C LEU A 37 -9.63 15.15 -6.45
N GLU A 38 -10.36 14.69 -7.46
CA GLU A 38 -11.63 15.29 -7.84
C GLU A 38 -12.65 15.12 -6.72
N ASN A 39 -13.25 16.22 -6.27
CA ASN A 39 -14.17 16.28 -5.12
C ASN A 39 -13.51 15.87 -3.78
N PHE A 40 -12.21 16.03 -3.66
CA PHE A 40 -11.47 15.84 -2.43
C PHE A 40 -11.96 16.79 -1.32
N VAL A 41 -12.13 16.27 -0.10
CA VAL A 41 -12.54 17.03 1.08
C VAL A 41 -11.42 17.10 2.11
N VAL A 42 -10.92 15.95 2.53
CA VAL A 42 -9.89 15.85 3.57
C VAL A 42 -9.11 14.55 3.41
N CYS A 43 -7.83 14.63 3.71
CA CYS A 43 -6.98 13.46 3.87
C CYS A 43 -6.56 13.36 5.33
N ARG A 44 -6.78 12.21 5.95
CA ARG A 44 -6.33 11.91 7.31
C ARG A 44 -5.18 10.92 7.24
N VAL A 45 -4.06 11.31 7.81
CA VAL A 45 -2.91 10.43 8.06
C VAL A 45 -2.88 10.11 9.54
N GLN A 46 -2.75 8.84 9.90
CA GLN A 46 -2.73 8.40 11.29
C GLN A 46 -1.86 7.18 11.52
N THR A 47 -1.33 7.05 12.73
CA THR A 47 -0.74 5.80 13.21
C THR A 47 -1.80 4.94 13.85
N MET A 48 -1.68 3.61 13.64
CA MET A 48 -2.53 2.62 14.27
C MET A 48 -1.65 1.72 15.14
N GLU A 49 -1.91 1.72 16.45
CA GLU A 49 -1.25 0.82 17.41
C GLU A 49 -2.24 -0.26 17.87
N ILE A 50 -1.91 -1.52 17.64
CA ILE A 50 -2.80 -2.65 17.97
C ILE A 50 -2.76 -3.00 19.45
N LYS A 51 -1.79 -2.50 20.22
CA LYS A 51 -1.48 -2.99 21.58
C LYS A 51 -2.53 -2.77 22.66
N ASN A 52 -3.50 -1.89 22.47
CA ASN A 52 -4.43 -1.52 23.56
C ASN A 52 -5.86 -1.29 23.09
N ASP A 53 -6.49 -2.13 22.33
CA ASP A 53 -7.94 -2.08 21.96
C ASP A 53 -8.55 -0.66 21.63
N THR A 54 -7.82 0.41 21.87
CA THR A 54 -8.20 1.81 21.63
C THR A 54 -7.61 2.40 20.35
N GLY A 55 -6.80 1.67 19.66
CA GLY A 55 -6.44 1.66 18.25
C GLY A 55 -5.91 2.93 17.60
N TYR A 56 -6.03 4.10 18.17
CA TYR A 56 -5.64 5.34 17.49
C TYR A 56 -4.40 5.95 18.16
N GLY A 57 -3.35 6.08 17.37
CA GLY A 57 -2.18 6.88 17.70
C GLY A 57 -2.33 8.33 17.25
N ARG A 58 -1.23 8.93 16.86
CA ARG A 58 -1.16 10.29 16.30
C ARG A 58 -1.94 10.39 15.00
N ALA A 59 -2.57 11.54 14.78
CA ALA A 59 -3.32 11.82 13.56
C ALA A 59 -3.05 13.23 13.06
N ALA A 60 -3.09 13.43 11.73
CA ALA A 60 -3.01 14.71 11.06
C ALA A 60 -4.08 14.80 9.97
N GLU A 61 -4.67 15.98 9.79
CA GLU A 61 -5.62 16.24 8.72
C GLU A 61 -5.04 17.24 7.72
N LEU A 62 -4.98 16.82 6.46
CA LEU A 62 -4.57 17.64 5.33
C LEU A 62 -5.81 18.05 4.54
N ARG A 63 -6.03 19.35 4.38
CA ARG A 63 -7.19 19.91 3.63
C ARG A 63 -6.77 20.59 2.34
N ASP A 64 -5.47 20.77 2.11
CA ASP A 64 -4.92 21.31 0.88
C ASP A 64 -4.64 20.18 -0.12
N ALA A 65 -5.39 20.18 -1.21
CA ALA A 65 -5.24 19.18 -2.27
C ALA A 65 -3.82 19.14 -2.88
N ALA A 66 -3.10 20.27 -2.92
CA ALA A 66 -1.74 20.32 -3.45
C ALA A 66 -0.75 19.57 -2.54
N GLN A 67 -0.93 19.66 -1.22
CA GLN A 67 -0.11 18.91 -0.25
C GLN A 67 -0.40 17.40 -0.35
N VAL A 68 -1.67 17.03 -0.45
CA VAL A 68 -2.07 15.62 -0.63
C VAL A 68 -1.52 15.07 -1.95
N GLN A 69 -1.62 15.83 -3.04
CA GLN A 69 -1.07 15.41 -4.35
C GLN A 69 0.44 15.17 -4.26
N LYS A 70 1.18 16.10 -3.63
CA LYS A 70 2.63 15.93 -3.44
C LYS A 70 2.98 14.66 -2.65
N ALA A 71 2.18 14.32 -1.63
CA ALA A 71 2.37 13.09 -0.86
C ALA A 71 2.06 11.85 -1.71
N LEU A 72 0.98 11.88 -2.50
CA LEU A 72 0.62 10.80 -3.42
C LEU A 72 1.66 10.59 -4.51
N ASP A 73 2.22 11.66 -5.07
CA ASP A 73 3.28 11.59 -6.07
C ASP A 73 4.52 10.89 -5.47
N ALA A 74 4.92 11.28 -4.25
CA ALA A 74 6.06 10.67 -3.57
C ALA A 74 5.83 9.21 -3.20
N LEU A 75 4.61 8.83 -2.78
CA LEU A 75 4.21 7.44 -2.56
C LEU A 75 4.19 6.67 -3.88
N GLY A 76 3.71 7.30 -4.95
CA GLY A 76 3.62 6.71 -6.29
C GLY A 76 4.98 6.31 -6.89
N GLU A 77 6.06 6.98 -6.50
CA GLU A 77 7.43 6.65 -6.94
C GLU A 77 8.01 5.41 -6.24
N ILE A 78 7.37 4.91 -5.17
CA ILE A 78 7.88 3.76 -4.43
C ILE A 78 7.74 2.50 -5.28
N GLU A 79 8.86 1.81 -5.46
CA GLU A 79 8.92 0.54 -6.18
C GLU A 79 8.28 -0.59 -5.34
N VAL A 80 7.23 -1.17 -5.87
CA VAL A 80 6.49 -2.26 -5.21
C VAL A 80 6.30 -3.45 -6.13
N ARG A 81 6.07 -4.61 -5.56
CA ARG A 81 5.53 -5.79 -6.25
C ARG A 81 4.34 -6.34 -5.49
N LYS A 82 3.44 -6.99 -6.19
CA LYS A 82 2.34 -7.72 -5.53
C LYS A 82 2.91 -8.81 -4.61
N MET A 83 2.31 -8.96 -3.45
CA MET A 83 2.66 -10.05 -2.55
C MET A 83 2.20 -11.38 -3.12
N MET A 84 3.06 -12.37 -3.04
CA MET A 84 2.72 -13.74 -3.41
C MET A 84 1.75 -14.36 -2.37
N PRO A 85 0.87 -15.29 -2.77
CA PRO A 85 -0.12 -15.86 -1.85
C PRO A 85 0.47 -16.42 -0.54
N TRP A 86 1.63 -17.06 -0.62
CA TRP A 86 2.32 -17.60 0.56
C TRP A 86 2.93 -16.51 1.45
N GLU A 87 3.38 -15.37 0.89
CA GLU A 87 3.86 -14.23 1.69
C GLU A 87 2.72 -13.63 2.49
N LYS A 88 1.51 -13.55 1.90
CA LYS A 88 0.31 -13.13 2.63
C LYS A 88 -0.01 -14.04 3.81
N PHE A 89 0.20 -15.33 3.63
CA PHE A 89 -0.11 -16.34 4.65
C PHE A 89 0.87 -16.34 5.81
N PHE A 90 2.17 -16.11 5.52
CA PHE A 90 3.24 -16.12 6.52
C PHE A 90 3.60 -14.73 7.06
N SER A 91 3.03 -13.67 6.52
CA SER A 91 3.27 -12.33 7.08
C SER A 91 2.39 -12.15 8.32
N ASP A 92 3.01 -12.19 9.50
CA ASP A 92 2.39 -11.78 10.78
C ASP A 92 2.17 -10.26 10.80
N ARG A 93 1.39 -9.77 9.83
CA ARG A 93 1.16 -8.35 9.59
C ARG A 93 0.45 -7.65 10.71
N GLN A 94 -0.18 -8.39 11.60
CA GLN A 94 -1.22 -7.83 12.45
C GLN A 94 -0.85 -7.70 13.91
N GLU A 95 0.23 -8.30 14.40
CA GLU A 95 0.34 -8.45 15.86
C GLU A 95 1.42 -7.58 16.53
N GLN A 96 2.37 -6.97 15.82
CA GLN A 96 3.53 -6.41 16.52
C GLN A 96 4.07 -5.05 16.04
N GLU A 97 3.65 -4.51 14.91
CA GLU A 97 4.24 -3.27 14.37
C GLU A 97 3.19 -2.17 14.25
N PRO A 98 3.49 -0.92 14.70
CA PRO A 98 2.62 0.20 14.37
C PRO A 98 2.55 0.32 12.85
N TYR A 99 1.38 0.60 12.33
CA TYR A 99 1.22 0.88 10.91
C TYR A 99 0.60 2.26 10.69
N TYR A 100 0.86 2.81 9.53
CA TYR A 100 0.38 4.12 9.12
C TYR A 100 -0.75 3.95 8.13
N THR A 101 -1.79 4.74 8.28
CA THR A 101 -2.87 4.81 7.30
C THR A 101 -3.00 6.22 6.74
N MET A 102 -3.26 6.29 5.44
CA MET A 102 -3.65 7.50 4.74
C MET A 102 -5.05 7.28 4.16
N MET A 103 -6.03 8.03 4.63
CA MET A 103 -7.42 7.95 4.19
C MET A 103 -7.84 9.25 3.53
N ILE A 104 -8.34 9.17 2.31
CA ILE A 104 -8.74 10.30 1.48
C ILE A 104 -10.26 10.25 1.33
N TRP A 105 -10.93 11.29 1.81
CA TRP A 105 -12.39 11.42 1.78
C TRP A 105 -12.83 12.36 0.67
N TYR A 106 -13.91 12.00 0.01
CA TYR A 106 -14.48 12.74 -1.10
C TYR A 106 -15.88 13.23 -0.76
N ASP A 107 -16.22 14.42 -1.25
CA ASP A 107 -17.61 14.88 -1.24
C ASP A 107 -18.39 14.04 -2.25
N SER A 108 -19.28 13.22 -1.75
CA SER A 108 -20.20 12.45 -2.58
C SER A 108 -21.60 12.56 -2.01
N GLU A 109 -22.58 12.80 -2.88
CA GLU A 109 -24.01 12.77 -2.53
C GLU A 109 -24.47 11.38 -2.06
N THR A 110 -23.63 10.36 -2.21
CA THR A 110 -23.84 8.99 -1.77
C THR A 110 -22.76 8.58 -0.79
N GLU A 111 -23.15 8.27 0.44
CA GLU A 111 -22.39 7.69 1.56
C GLU A 111 -20.85 7.63 1.37
N GLY A 112 -20.17 8.59 1.99
CA GLY A 112 -18.73 8.65 2.31
C GLY A 112 -17.78 7.76 1.51
N ARG A 113 -17.57 8.05 0.23
CA ARG A 113 -16.54 7.38 -0.54
C ARG A 113 -15.17 7.79 0.01
N TYR A 114 -14.35 6.83 0.33
CA TYR A 114 -12.96 7.09 0.70
C TYR A 114 -12.04 6.10 -0.03
N GLU A 115 -10.80 6.52 -0.22
CA GLU A 115 -9.70 5.63 -0.59
C GLU A 115 -8.73 5.53 0.57
N SER A 116 -8.15 4.36 0.77
CA SER A 116 -7.21 4.12 1.85
C SER A 116 -5.96 3.43 1.36
N LEU A 117 -4.85 3.80 1.99
CA LEU A 117 -3.56 3.18 1.85
C LEU A 117 -3.02 2.92 3.25
N ALA A 118 -2.52 1.71 3.51
CA ALA A 118 -1.90 1.36 4.77
C ALA A 118 -0.46 0.89 4.54
N CYS A 119 0.46 1.34 5.40
CA CYS A 119 1.89 1.07 5.29
C CYS A 119 2.44 0.54 6.62
N TRP A 120 3.29 -0.46 6.58
CA TRP A 120 4.01 -1.05 7.71
C TRP A 120 5.51 -0.85 7.58
N GLU A 121 6.22 -0.73 8.70
CA GLU A 121 7.69 -0.58 8.73
C GLU A 121 8.43 -1.73 8.03
N GLY A 122 7.86 -2.93 8.02
CA GLY A 122 8.37 -4.07 7.27
C GLY A 122 8.35 -3.93 5.74
N GLY A 123 7.84 -2.81 5.22
CA GLY A 123 7.73 -2.53 3.78
C GLY A 123 6.48 -3.13 3.14
N HIS A 124 5.47 -3.48 3.91
CA HIS A 124 4.17 -3.86 3.38
C HIS A 124 3.35 -2.61 3.07
N ILE A 125 2.60 -2.66 1.98
CA ILE A 125 1.62 -1.62 1.60
C ILE A 125 0.34 -2.34 1.18
N ASP A 126 -0.78 -1.97 1.80
CA ASP A 126 -2.11 -2.36 1.33
C ASP A 126 -2.75 -1.17 0.63
N PHE A 127 -3.11 -1.36 -0.64
CA PHE A 127 -3.75 -0.36 -1.46
C PHE A 127 -4.85 -1.00 -2.29
N ARG A 128 -6.08 -0.47 -2.20
CA ARG A 128 -7.27 -0.99 -2.91
C ARG A 128 -7.42 -2.50 -2.77
N ASP A 129 -7.42 -3.01 -1.54
CA ASP A 129 -7.56 -4.44 -1.20
C ASP A 129 -6.45 -5.35 -1.75
N THR A 130 -5.39 -4.77 -2.29
CA THR A 130 -4.24 -5.51 -2.80
C THR A 130 -3.02 -5.24 -1.93
N ALA A 131 -2.38 -6.34 -1.50
CA ALA A 131 -1.17 -6.27 -0.70
C ALA A 131 0.09 -6.26 -1.59
N TYR A 132 0.97 -5.32 -1.30
CA TYR A 132 2.25 -5.11 -1.98
C TYR A 132 3.41 -5.23 -1.00
N MET A 133 4.58 -5.49 -1.54
CA MET A 133 5.86 -5.44 -0.85
C MET A 133 6.73 -4.39 -1.52
N VAL A 134 7.27 -3.46 -0.73
CA VAL A 134 8.29 -2.51 -1.20
C VAL A 134 9.53 -3.29 -1.62
N THR A 135 10.04 -3.00 -2.81
CA THR A 135 11.24 -3.62 -3.34
C THR A 135 12.44 -2.70 -3.13
N GLY A 136 13.66 -3.29 -3.12
CA GLY A 136 14.88 -2.51 -2.93
C GLY A 136 15.29 -2.33 -1.47
N LYS A 137 16.11 -1.30 -1.21
CA LYS A 137 16.74 -1.08 0.11
C LYS A 137 15.95 -0.18 1.04
N GLU A 138 14.99 0.58 0.51
CA GLU A 138 14.24 1.62 1.23
C GLU A 138 12.86 1.12 1.66
N LYS A 139 12.82 0.05 2.44
CA LYS A 139 11.56 -0.57 2.89
C LYS A 139 10.69 0.37 3.73
N THR A 140 11.31 1.30 4.44
CA THR A 140 10.62 2.26 5.32
C THR A 140 10.18 3.54 4.59
N LYS A 141 10.50 3.72 3.31
CA LYS A 141 10.24 4.98 2.59
C LYS A 141 8.78 5.45 2.69
N ALA A 142 7.82 4.52 2.62
CA ALA A 142 6.41 4.85 2.73
C ALA A 142 6.04 5.31 4.15
N THR A 143 6.50 4.60 5.17
CA THR A 143 6.25 4.95 6.58
C THR A 143 6.98 6.21 6.97
N ASP A 144 8.22 6.42 6.52
CA ASP A 144 8.99 7.65 6.78
C ASP A 144 8.28 8.89 6.19
N LEU A 145 7.69 8.75 5.00
CA LEU A 145 6.93 9.82 4.37
C LEU A 145 5.67 10.16 5.16
N LEU A 146 4.90 9.14 5.59
CA LEU A 146 3.68 9.35 6.37
C LEU A 146 4.00 9.88 7.78
N GLU A 147 5.09 9.43 8.41
CA GLU A 147 5.57 9.98 9.67
C GLU A 147 5.97 11.46 9.53
N GLY A 148 6.62 11.83 8.42
CA GLY A 148 6.94 13.23 8.12
C GLY A 148 5.70 14.11 8.03
N LEU A 149 4.63 13.62 7.38
CA LEU A 149 3.34 14.33 7.32
C LEU A 149 2.71 14.47 8.70
N LEU A 150 2.77 13.42 9.53
CA LEU A 150 2.28 13.47 10.90
C LEU A 150 3.02 14.52 11.71
N GLN A 151 4.36 14.59 11.64
CA GLN A 151 5.17 15.56 12.35
C GLN A 151 4.88 17.00 11.90
N GLU A 152 4.62 17.22 10.62
CA GLU A 152 4.38 18.56 10.06
C GLU A 152 2.96 19.06 10.35
N TYR A 153 1.96 18.17 10.33
CA TYR A 153 0.54 18.53 10.37
C TYR A 153 -0.22 17.95 11.57
N GLU A 154 0.48 17.40 12.56
CA GLU A 154 -0.17 16.87 13.76
C GLU A 154 -1.08 17.90 14.39
N THR A 155 -2.38 17.61 14.38
CA THR A 155 -3.36 18.42 15.11
C THR A 155 -3.22 18.10 16.59
N ALA A 156 -2.75 19.06 17.37
CA ALA A 156 -2.81 18.95 18.83
C ALA A 156 -4.29 18.84 19.24
N GLU A 157 -4.68 17.65 19.71
CA GLU A 157 -5.96 17.46 20.40
C GLU A 157 -5.98 18.15 21.77
#